data_37cbae6f76ad6a2662875b19f300535e
#
_entry.id   37cbae6f76ad6a2662875b19f300535e
#
_cell.length_a   1.000
_cell.length_b   1.000
_cell.length_c   1.000
_cell.angle_alpha   90.00
_cell.angle_beta   90.00
_cell.angle_gamma   90.00
#
_symmetry.space_group_name_H-M   'P 1'
#
loop_
_entity.id
_entity.type
_entity.pdbx_description
1 polymer ?
#
loop_
_entity_poly.entity_id
_entity_poly.type
_entity_poly.pdbx_seq_one_letter_code
_entity_poly.pdbx_strand_id
1 'polypeptide(L)'
;MRIVPHLLGAAIAAALISTPVFAAELTGTLKKIKESGTITLGHRDASIPFSYIADASGVPVGYSHDIQLKIVEAIKKDLDMPDLKVKYNLVTSQTRIPLVQNGTVDVECGSTTNNVERQQQVDFSVGIFEIGTRLLSKKDSTYKDFADLKGKNV
;
A
#
# COMPACT_ATOMS: atom_id res chain seq x y z
N MET A 1 75.60 -20.09 -36.70
CA MET A 1 74.30 -19.60 -37.14
C MET A 1 73.28 -19.88 -36.04
N ARG A 2 72.94 -18.86 -35.26
CA ARG A 2 72.08 -18.99 -34.06
C ARG A 2 70.69 -18.46 -34.43
N ILE A 3 69.69 -19.33 -34.33
CA ILE A 3 68.26 -18.99 -34.57
C ILE A 3 67.65 -18.61 -33.22
N VAL A 4 67.15 -17.37 -33.14
CA VAL A 4 66.42 -16.88 -31.95
C VAL A 4 64.92 -17.03 -32.22
N PRO A 5 64.15 -17.72 -31.39
CA PRO A 5 62.71 -17.74 -31.55
C PRO A 5 62.05 -16.51 -30.92
N HIS A 6 61.26 -15.77 -31.71
CA HIS A 6 60.39 -14.68 -31.23
C HIS A 6 59.15 -15.24 -30.54
N LEU A 7 59.06 -14.99 -29.23
CA LEU A 7 57.83 -15.21 -28.45
C LEU A 7 56.85 -14.07 -28.74
N LEU A 8 55.79 -14.37 -29.52
CA LEU A 8 54.62 -13.50 -29.64
C LEU A 8 53.75 -13.67 -28.39
N GLY A 9 53.78 -12.67 -27.52
CA GLY A 9 52.84 -12.56 -26.38
C GLY A 9 51.48 -12.07 -26.87
N ALA A 10 50.46 -12.92 -26.88
CA ALA A 10 49.10 -12.54 -27.13
C ALA A 10 48.47 -11.95 -25.83
N ALA A 11 48.32 -10.62 -25.77
CA ALA A 11 47.56 -9.95 -24.74
C ALA A 11 46.05 -10.10 -25.00
N ILE A 12 45.39 -10.96 -24.24
CA ILE A 12 43.91 -11.08 -24.25
C ILE A 12 43.36 -9.91 -23.41
N ALA A 13 42.86 -8.87 -24.08
CA ALA A 13 42.09 -7.81 -23.47
C ALA A 13 40.71 -8.35 -23.14
N ALA A 14 40.47 -8.68 -21.87
CA ALA A 14 39.11 -9.01 -21.36
C ALA A 14 38.26 -7.73 -21.31
N ALA A 15 37.47 -7.51 -22.35
CA ALA A 15 36.47 -6.46 -22.39
C ALA A 15 35.36 -6.83 -21.38
N LEU A 16 35.34 -6.16 -20.24
CA LEU A 16 34.22 -6.21 -19.29
C LEU A 16 33.00 -5.56 -19.96
N ILE A 17 32.14 -6.38 -20.54
CA ILE A 17 30.82 -5.97 -21.04
C ILE A 17 29.96 -5.70 -19.82
N SER A 18 29.96 -4.47 -19.32
CA SER A 18 28.97 -4.00 -18.37
C SER A 18 27.62 -3.90 -19.10
N THR A 19 26.79 -4.91 -18.96
CA THR A 19 25.39 -4.82 -19.39
C THR A 19 24.73 -3.71 -18.57
N PRO A 20 24.12 -2.69 -19.19
CA PRO A 20 23.35 -1.71 -18.43
C PRO A 20 22.19 -2.45 -17.76
N VAL A 21 22.18 -2.47 -16.44
CA VAL A 21 21.00 -2.86 -15.68
C VAL A 21 19.99 -1.73 -15.90
N PHE A 22 19.05 -1.95 -16.81
CA PHE A 22 17.90 -1.07 -16.91
C PHE A 22 17.10 -1.22 -15.61
N ALA A 23 17.21 -0.27 -14.71
CA ALA A 23 16.26 -0.13 -13.62
C ALA A 23 14.87 0.00 -14.27
N ALA A 24 13.92 -0.87 -13.89
CA ALA A 24 12.57 -0.79 -14.41
C ALA A 24 12.03 0.63 -14.18
N GLU A 25 11.52 1.26 -15.25
CA GLU A 25 10.99 2.61 -15.13
C GLU A 25 9.81 2.62 -14.18
N LEU A 26 9.85 3.48 -13.18
CA LEU A 26 8.75 3.65 -12.23
C LEU A 26 7.50 4.14 -12.96
N THR A 27 6.36 3.53 -12.67
CA THR A 27 5.05 3.93 -13.23
C THR A 27 4.03 4.14 -12.11
N GLY A 28 2.87 4.70 -12.46
CA GLY A 28 1.74 4.84 -11.54
C GLY A 28 2.06 5.60 -10.25
N THR A 29 1.57 5.10 -9.15
CA THR A 29 1.65 5.76 -7.83
C THR A 29 3.10 5.91 -7.33
N LEU A 30 3.97 4.93 -7.55
CA LEU A 30 5.38 5.04 -7.13
C LEU A 30 6.13 6.13 -7.89
N LYS A 31 5.85 6.30 -9.21
CA LYS A 31 6.40 7.42 -9.99
C LYS A 31 5.94 8.77 -9.43
N LYS A 32 4.64 8.93 -9.18
CA LYS A 32 4.06 10.14 -8.56
C LYS A 32 4.71 10.46 -7.21
N ILE A 33 4.88 9.47 -6.33
CA ILE A 33 5.54 9.64 -5.03
C ILE A 33 6.98 10.09 -5.20
N LYS A 34 7.73 9.47 -6.11
CA LYS A 34 9.12 9.81 -6.40
C LYS A 34 9.26 11.25 -6.89
N GLU A 35 8.39 11.68 -7.81
CA GLU A 35 8.42 13.03 -8.41
C GLU A 35 7.96 14.12 -7.42
N SER A 36 6.94 13.82 -6.60
CA SER A 36 6.37 14.80 -5.66
C SER A 36 7.10 14.89 -4.32
N GLY A 37 7.91 13.90 -3.96
CA GLY A 37 8.53 13.78 -2.64
C GLY A 37 7.51 13.61 -1.50
N THR A 38 6.29 13.16 -1.81
CA THR A 38 5.20 13.07 -0.83
C THR A 38 4.36 11.83 -1.08
N ILE A 39 3.99 11.11 -0.01
CA ILE A 39 2.97 10.07 0.00
C ILE A 39 1.76 10.53 0.81
N THR A 40 0.56 10.35 0.26
CA THR A 40 -0.70 10.68 0.95
C THR A 40 -1.40 9.41 1.41
N LEU A 41 -1.57 9.29 2.72
CA LEU A 41 -2.19 8.15 3.39
C LEU A 41 -3.65 8.45 3.71
N GLY A 42 -4.56 7.60 3.20
CA GLY A 42 -5.96 7.61 3.60
C GLY A 42 -6.13 6.93 4.96
N HIS A 43 -6.81 7.60 5.89
CA HIS A 43 -7.06 7.07 7.23
C HIS A 43 -8.52 7.26 7.63
N ARG A 44 -8.94 6.53 8.66
CA ARG A 44 -10.25 6.68 9.30
C ARG A 44 -10.12 7.40 10.63
N ASP A 45 -11.21 7.97 11.09
CA ASP A 45 -11.33 8.65 12.38
C ASP A 45 -11.89 7.77 13.50
N ALA A 46 -12.71 6.76 13.16
CA ALA A 46 -13.49 5.98 14.12
C ALA A 46 -13.59 4.48 13.80
N SER A 47 -12.67 3.91 12.99
CA SER A 47 -12.65 2.48 12.67
C SER A 47 -11.77 1.68 13.65
N ILE A 48 -12.12 1.66 14.92
CA ILE A 48 -11.43 0.89 15.96
C ILE A 48 -11.58 -0.62 15.70
N PRO A 49 -10.50 -1.41 15.81
CA PRO A 49 -9.12 -1.07 16.18
C PRO A 49 -8.21 -0.80 14.98
N PHE A 50 -8.73 -0.63 13.78
CA PHE A 50 -7.96 -0.60 12.52
C PHE A 50 -7.31 0.74 12.23
N SER A 51 -8.11 1.82 12.19
CA SER A 51 -7.64 3.19 11.93
C SER A 51 -8.61 4.17 12.60
N TYR A 52 -8.12 4.95 13.54
CA TYR A 52 -8.93 5.89 14.31
C TYR A 52 -8.08 7.00 14.92
N ILE A 53 -8.71 8.06 15.38
CA ILE A 53 -8.08 9.14 16.13
C ILE A 53 -8.29 8.88 17.62
N ALA A 54 -7.21 8.69 18.37
CA ALA A 54 -7.27 8.34 19.79
C ALA A 54 -7.38 9.55 20.71
N ASP A 55 -6.86 10.69 20.27
CA ASP A 55 -6.75 11.91 21.09
C ASP A 55 -6.83 13.20 20.27
N ALA A 56 -6.66 14.33 20.92
CA ALA A 56 -6.74 15.66 20.30
C ALA A 56 -5.56 16.01 19.36
N SER A 57 -4.52 15.16 19.26
CA SER A 57 -3.41 15.38 18.32
C SER A 57 -3.86 15.28 16.85
N GLY A 58 -4.97 14.57 16.61
CA GLY A 58 -5.47 14.32 15.28
C GLY A 58 -4.62 13.33 14.47
N VAL A 59 -3.62 12.70 15.08
CA VAL A 59 -2.77 11.69 14.43
C VAL A 59 -3.51 10.35 14.43
N PRO A 60 -3.67 9.70 13.26
CA PRO A 60 -4.30 8.39 13.21
C PRO A 60 -3.44 7.32 13.88
N VAL A 61 -4.11 6.36 14.49
CA VAL A 61 -3.49 5.18 15.13
C VAL A 61 -4.30 3.92 14.79
N GLY A 62 -3.77 2.76 15.13
CA GLY A 62 -4.45 1.46 15.02
C GLY A 62 -3.73 0.46 14.15
N TYR A 63 -4.22 -0.77 14.17
CA TYR A 63 -3.60 -1.93 13.51
C TYR A 63 -3.29 -1.70 12.02
N SER A 64 -4.28 -1.24 11.26
CA SER A 64 -4.09 -0.98 9.82
C SER A 64 -3.20 0.24 9.59
N HIS A 65 -3.24 1.24 10.48
CA HIS A 65 -2.36 2.40 10.40
C HIS A 65 -0.89 2.01 10.63
N ASP A 66 -0.61 1.13 11.59
CA ASP A 66 0.76 0.64 11.83
C ASP A 66 1.31 -0.12 10.62
N ILE A 67 0.47 -0.93 9.94
CA ILE A 67 0.85 -1.58 8.68
C ILE A 67 1.14 -0.53 7.60
N GLN A 68 0.31 0.50 7.49
CA GLN A 68 0.48 1.59 6.52
C GLN A 68 1.82 2.31 6.72
N LEU A 69 2.23 2.55 7.96
CA LEU A 69 3.55 3.15 8.27
C LEU A 69 4.70 2.22 7.86
N LYS A 70 4.55 0.89 8.00
CA LYS A 70 5.55 -0.08 7.50
C LYS A 70 5.67 -0.06 5.97
N ILE A 71 4.56 0.13 5.26
CA ILE A 71 4.57 0.33 3.81
C ILE A 71 5.33 1.59 3.45
N VAL A 72 5.13 2.70 4.17
CA VAL A 72 5.88 3.95 3.96
C VAL A 72 7.38 3.74 4.13
N GLU A 73 7.81 3.04 5.19
CA GLU A 73 9.24 2.75 5.41
C GLU A 73 9.83 1.88 4.29
N ALA A 74 9.07 0.91 3.77
CA ALA A 74 9.50 0.12 2.63
C ALA A 74 9.66 1.00 1.36
N ILE A 75 8.68 1.86 1.08
CA ILE A 75 8.73 2.80 -0.06
C ILE A 75 9.91 3.76 0.06
N LYS A 76 10.19 4.32 1.23
CA LYS A 76 11.37 5.16 1.47
C LYS A 76 12.65 4.45 1.09
N LYS A 77 12.79 3.18 1.48
CA LYS A 77 13.96 2.37 1.18
C LYS A 77 14.05 2.05 -0.31
N ASP A 78 12.97 1.59 -0.91
CA ASP A 78 12.95 1.14 -2.30
C ASP A 78 13.18 2.29 -3.30
N LEU A 79 12.69 3.50 -2.96
CA LEU A 79 12.86 4.69 -3.79
C LEU A 79 14.11 5.51 -3.44
N ASP A 80 14.88 5.10 -2.42
CA ASP A 80 16.00 5.88 -1.85
C ASP A 80 15.57 7.31 -1.49
N MET A 81 14.51 7.42 -0.68
CA MET A 81 13.90 8.68 -0.27
C MET A 81 13.71 8.76 1.26
N PRO A 82 14.79 8.89 2.04
CA PRO A 82 14.70 8.91 3.51
C PRO A 82 13.81 10.07 4.01
N ASP A 83 13.80 11.20 3.31
CA ASP A 83 13.06 12.41 3.65
C ASP A 83 11.64 12.47 3.03
N LEU A 84 11.11 11.34 2.54
CA LEU A 84 9.76 11.26 1.97
C LEU A 84 8.73 11.80 2.97
N LYS A 85 7.98 12.82 2.54
CA LYS A 85 6.95 13.46 3.36
C LYS A 85 5.69 12.61 3.38
N VAL A 86 5.09 12.47 4.57
CA VAL A 86 3.81 11.78 4.75
C VAL A 86 2.72 12.82 4.98
N LYS A 87 1.64 12.73 4.22
CA LYS A 87 0.40 13.50 4.42
C LYS A 87 -0.73 12.54 4.79
N TYR A 88 -1.62 13.00 5.65
CA TYR A 88 -2.82 12.27 6.05
C TYR A 88 -4.05 12.88 5.40
N ASN A 89 -4.94 12.01 4.93
CA ASN A 89 -6.23 12.40 4.35
C ASN A 89 -7.33 11.56 5.01
N LEU A 90 -8.25 12.23 5.72
CA LEU A 90 -9.41 11.56 6.31
C LEU A 90 -10.33 11.05 5.20
N VAL A 91 -10.69 9.78 5.27
CA VAL A 91 -11.62 9.14 4.33
C VAL A 91 -12.81 8.51 5.06
N THR A 92 -13.93 8.46 4.37
CA THR A 92 -15.15 7.76 4.81
C THR A 92 -15.32 6.44 4.06
N SER A 93 -16.33 5.67 4.42
CA SER A 93 -16.70 4.45 3.69
C SER A 93 -17.11 4.73 2.24
N GLN A 94 -17.63 5.92 1.96
CA GLN A 94 -18.07 6.34 0.63
C GLN A 94 -16.94 6.96 -0.19
N THR A 95 -16.00 7.69 0.45
CA THR A 95 -15.00 8.47 -0.28
C THR A 95 -13.68 7.74 -0.52
N ARG A 96 -13.35 6.71 0.27
CA ARG A 96 -12.03 6.04 0.21
C ARG A 96 -11.70 5.47 -1.17
N ILE A 97 -12.62 4.75 -1.82
CA ILE A 97 -12.38 4.17 -3.15
C ILE A 97 -12.19 5.27 -4.20
N PRO A 98 -13.11 6.25 -4.38
CA PRO A 98 -12.90 7.35 -5.31
C PRO A 98 -11.61 8.15 -5.09
N LEU A 99 -11.19 8.37 -3.82
CA LEU A 99 -9.98 9.14 -3.52
C LEU A 99 -8.69 8.38 -3.84
N VAL A 100 -8.69 7.05 -3.73
CA VAL A 100 -7.56 6.23 -4.21
C VAL A 100 -7.58 6.18 -5.74
N GLN A 101 -8.73 5.96 -6.36
CA GLN A 101 -8.88 5.86 -7.80
C GLN A 101 -8.41 7.12 -8.54
N ASN A 102 -8.71 8.30 -8.03
CA ASN A 102 -8.29 9.58 -8.63
C ASN A 102 -6.89 10.05 -8.20
N GLY A 103 -6.19 9.28 -7.37
CA GLY A 103 -4.84 9.58 -6.92
C GLY A 103 -4.73 10.69 -5.86
N THR A 104 -5.83 11.14 -5.25
CA THR A 104 -5.78 12.05 -4.09
C THR A 104 -5.17 11.35 -2.88
N VAL A 105 -5.45 10.07 -2.71
CA VAL A 105 -4.85 9.17 -1.72
C VAL A 105 -4.01 8.13 -2.45
N ASP A 106 -2.80 7.90 -1.98
CA ASP A 106 -1.88 6.93 -2.57
C ASP A 106 -2.08 5.53 -2.01
N VAL A 107 -2.32 5.43 -0.70
CA VAL A 107 -2.55 4.18 0.03
C VAL A 107 -3.63 4.41 1.09
N GLU A 108 -4.65 3.57 1.13
CA GLU A 108 -5.65 3.56 2.20
C GLU A 108 -5.53 2.26 3.00
N CYS A 109 -5.40 2.38 4.30
CA CYS A 109 -5.47 1.26 5.23
C CYS A 109 -6.44 1.59 6.37
N GLY A 110 -7.56 0.89 6.36
CA GLY A 110 -8.58 1.01 7.38
C GLY A 110 -9.28 -0.32 7.56
N SER A 111 -10.60 -0.30 7.51
CA SER A 111 -11.48 -1.46 7.55
C SER A 111 -12.10 -1.77 6.19
N THR A 112 -11.35 -1.55 5.09
CA THR A 112 -11.86 -1.73 3.74
C THR A 112 -11.91 -3.20 3.37
N THR A 113 -13.11 -3.71 3.10
CA THR A 113 -13.31 -5.07 2.62
C THR A 113 -12.88 -5.17 1.17
N ASN A 114 -12.02 -6.14 0.86
CA ASN A 114 -11.70 -6.56 -0.49
C ASN A 114 -12.87 -7.38 -1.06
N ASN A 115 -13.45 -6.93 -2.16
CA ASN A 115 -14.48 -7.65 -2.91
C ASN A 115 -14.34 -7.38 -4.42
N VAL A 116 -15.01 -8.22 -5.23
CA VAL A 116 -14.89 -8.20 -6.70
C VAL A 116 -15.27 -6.85 -7.30
N GLU A 117 -16.31 -6.19 -6.80
CA GLU A 117 -16.77 -4.89 -7.29
C GLU A 117 -15.70 -3.80 -7.08
N ARG A 118 -15.05 -3.77 -5.92
CA ARG A 118 -14.01 -2.79 -5.60
C ARG A 118 -12.70 -3.07 -6.33
N GLN A 119 -12.37 -4.34 -6.59
CA GLN A 119 -11.21 -4.72 -7.40
C GLN A 119 -11.29 -4.21 -8.85
N GLN A 120 -12.48 -3.87 -9.35
CA GLN A 120 -12.64 -3.23 -10.65
C GLN A 120 -12.25 -1.74 -10.65
N GLN A 121 -12.05 -1.15 -9.48
CA GLN A 121 -11.83 0.28 -9.31
C GLN A 121 -10.45 0.62 -8.76
N VAL A 122 -9.93 -0.23 -7.86
CA VAL A 122 -8.64 -0.06 -7.19
C VAL A 122 -7.99 -1.40 -6.94
N ASP A 123 -6.67 -1.40 -6.82
CA ASP A 123 -5.91 -2.58 -6.42
C ASP A 123 -5.97 -2.81 -4.90
N PHE A 124 -5.88 -4.07 -4.51
CA PHE A 124 -5.84 -4.50 -3.12
C PHE A 124 -4.56 -5.30 -2.85
N SER A 125 -4.02 -5.13 -1.65
CA SER A 125 -2.99 -6.01 -1.11
C SER A 125 -3.56 -7.39 -0.76
N VAL A 126 -2.71 -8.29 -0.29
CA VAL A 126 -3.15 -9.49 0.44
C VAL A 126 -4.01 -9.08 1.64
N GLY A 127 -4.94 -9.96 2.03
CA GLY A 127 -5.78 -9.72 3.21
C GLY A 127 -4.93 -9.58 4.47
N ILE A 128 -5.14 -8.49 5.20
CA ILE A 128 -4.42 -8.20 6.45
C ILE A 128 -5.23 -8.58 7.70
N PHE A 129 -6.52 -8.83 7.55
CA PHE A 129 -7.43 -9.23 8.62
C PHE A 129 -8.67 -9.92 8.06
N GLU A 130 -9.19 -10.92 8.79
CA GLU A 130 -10.43 -11.62 8.44
C GLU A 130 -11.52 -11.32 9.45
N ILE A 131 -12.71 -10.99 8.96
CA ILE A 131 -13.89 -10.77 9.79
C ILE A 131 -15.10 -11.47 9.18
N GLY A 132 -16.07 -11.81 10.02
CA GLY A 132 -17.39 -12.22 9.59
C GLY A 132 -18.44 -11.14 9.83
N THR A 133 -19.43 -11.06 8.96
CA THR A 133 -20.61 -10.22 9.21
C THR A 133 -21.32 -10.68 10.47
N ARG A 134 -21.70 -9.74 11.33
CA ARG A 134 -22.39 -10.00 12.59
C ARG A 134 -23.68 -9.18 12.65
N LEU A 135 -24.67 -9.73 13.34
CA LEU A 135 -25.91 -9.05 13.66
C LEU A 135 -25.78 -8.36 15.02
N LEU A 136 -25.99 -7.05 15.03
CA LEU A 136 -26.11 -6.27 16.26
C LEU A 136 -27.59 -5.99 16.50
N SER A 137 -28.13 -6.46 17.64
CA SER A 137 -29.51 -6.24 18.02
C SER A 137 -29.60 -5.79 19.48
N LYS A 138 -30.76 -5.27 19.89
CA LYS A 138 -31.04 -5.01 21.31
C LYS A 138 -31.01 -6.31 22.09
N LYS A 139 -30.67 -6.25 23.39
CA LYS A 139 -30.54 -7.42 24.25
C LYS A 139 -31.83 -8.28 24.35
N ASP A 140 -32.97 -7.64 24.29
CA ASP A 140 -34.32 -8.22 24.33
C ASP A 140 -34.89 -8.53 22.94
N SER A 141 -34.09 -8.39 21.87
CA SER A 141 -34.52 -8.69 20.50
C SER A 141 -34.90 -10.18 20.36
N THR A 142 -35.96 -10.42 19.61
CA THR A 142 -36.36 -11.75 19.16
C THR A 142 -35.53 -12.28 17.99
N TYR A 143 -34.79 -11.38 17.29
CA TYR A 143 -33.90 -11.75 16.17
C TYR A 143 -32.62 -12.34 16.72
N LYS A 144 -32.32 -13.59 16.35
CA LYS A 144 -31.13 -14.33 16.79
C LYS A 144 -30.18 -14.62 15.64
N ASP A 145 -30.69 -14.65 14.42
CA ASP A 145 -29.90 -14.98 13.24
C ASP A 145 -30.35 -14.12 12.03
N PHE A 146 -29.55 -14.11 10.97
CA PHE A 146 -29.86 -13.43 9.71
C PHE A 146 -31.16 -13.94 9.07
N ALA A 147 -31.49 -15.22 9.24
CA ALA A 147 -32.73 -15.80 8.75
C ALA A 147 -33.99 -15.09 9.30
N ASP A 148 -33.94 -14.62 10.56
CA ASP A 148 -35.03 -13.91 11.22
C ASP A 148 -35.29 -12.51 10.59
N LEU A 149 -34.34 -12.00 9.79
CA LEU A 149 -34.44 -10.70 9.15
C LEU A 149 -35.16 -10.74 7.81
N LYS A 150 -35.58 -11.92 7.33
CA LYS A 150 -36.27 -12.04 6.04
C LYS A 150 -37.52 -11.15 6.02
N GLY A 151 -37.56 -10.21 5.09
CA GLY A 151 -38.68 -9.25 4.93
C GLY A 151 -38.71 -8.13 5.98
N LYS A 152 -37.62 -7.93 6.73
CA LYS A 152 -37.47 -6.83 7.70
C LYS A 152 -36.58 -5.73 7.13
N ASN A 153 -36.83 -4.50 7.57
CA ASN A 153 -35.92 -3.38 7.36
C ASN A 153 -34.80 -3.44 8.42
N VAL A 154 -33.56 -3.32 8.00
CA VAL A 154 -32.33 -3.32 8.84
C VAL A 154 -31.47 -2.11 8.52
#